data_2c7d277eac7b441ffe098d294db641e1
#
_entry.id   2c7d277eac7b441ffe098d294db641e1
#
_cell.length_a   1.000
_cell.length_b   1.000
_cell.length_c   1.000
_cell.angle_alpha   90.00
_cell.angle_beta   90.00
_cell.angle_gamma   90.00
#
_symmetry.space_group_name_H-M   'P 1'
#
loop_
_entity.id
_entity.type
_entity.pdbx_description
1 polymer ?
#
loop_
_entity_poly.entity_id
_entity_poly.type
_entity_poly.pdbx_seq_one_letter_code
_entity_poly.pdbx_strand_id
1 'polypeptide(L)'
;DVDPVEKKLHPDEPISSVLRVRRGFVLADFDPASTPGFDEGRKEGEKALSAFAPEIGEWQERLFAETKGGGQRSLLIVLQGLDSAGKGGIVRHVMSNADPAGIKATAFKAPTEEERQHDFLWRVRKALPGPGQIGVFDRSHYEDVLITKVRKFVPAGEITKRYAIIN
;
A
#
# COMPACT_ATOMS: atom_id res chain seq x y z
N ASP A 1 -6.87 4.18 31.57
CA ASP A 1 -7.31 5.37 30.87
C ASP A 1 -6.67 5.34 29.49
N VAL A 2 -7.47 5.04 28.47
CA VAL A 2 -7.05 5.00 27.07
C VAL A 2 -6.87 6.45 26.62
N ASP A 3 -5.75 6.76 25.95
CA ASP A 3 -5.46 8.09 25.40
C ASP A 3 -6.68 8.60 24.60
N PRO A 4 -7.13 9.84 24.78
CA PRO A 4 -8.23 10.42 24.01
C PRO A 4 -8.06 10.34 22.48
N VAL A 5 -6.80 10.25 21.98
CA VAL A 5 -6.46 10.06 20.57
C VAL A 5 -6.81 8.64 20.11
N GLU A 6 -6.50 7.60 20.90
CA GLU A 6 -6.89 6.22 20.61
C GLU A 6 -8.41 6.05 20.53
N LYS A 7 -9.15 6.70 21.43
CA LYS A 7 -10.62 6.62 21.48
C LYS A 7 -11.31 7.24 20.27
N LYS A 8 -10.64 8.21 19.59
CA LYS A 8 -11.16 8.85 18.37
C LYS A 8 -10.83 8.10 17.08
N LEU A 9 -9.76 7.32 17.10
CA LEU A 9 -9.29 6.56 15.94
C LEU A 9 -9.81 5.12 15.91
N HIS A 10 -10.31 4.61 17.05
CA HIS A 10 -10.91 3.30 17.18
C HIS A 10 -12.40 3.44 17.45
N PRO A 11 -13.22 3.61 16.41
CA PRO A 11 -14.65 3.34 16.56
C PRO A 11 -14.83 1.90 17.08
N ASP A 12 -15.99 1.51 17.53
CA ASP A 12 -16.28 0.17 18.06
C ASP A 12 -15.80 -0.98 17.16
N GLU A 13 -15.58 -0.69 15.87
CA GLU A 13 -14.90 -1.58 14.91
C GLU A 13 -13.52 -1.02 14.51
N PRO A 14 -12.47 -1.86 14.36
CA PRO A 14 -11.18 -1.45 13.85
C PRO A 14 -11.31 -0.79 12.46
N ILE A 15 -10.61 0.33 12.22
CA ILE A 15 -10.62 1.03 10.92
C ILE A 15 -10.29 0.07 9.77
N SER A 16 -9.40 -0.89 9.99
CA SER A 16 -9.08 -1.93 9.01
C SER A 16 -10.29 -2.78 8.59
N SER A 17 -11.30 -2.96 9.44
CA SER A 17 -12.53 -3.66 9.08
C SER A 17 -13.50 -2.78 8.30
N VAL A 18 -13.55 -1.49 8.62
CA VAL A 18 -14.37 -0.49 7.92
C VAL A 18 -13.86 -0.24 6.51
N LEU A 19 -12.54 -0.15 6.33
CA LEU A 19 -11.89 0.12 5.04
C LEU A 19 -11.69 -1.13 4.17
N ARG A 20 -11.94 -2.32 4.72
CA ARG A 20 -11.77 -3.58 3.98
C ARG A 20 -12.85 -3.78 2.94
N VAL A 21 -12.49 -3.80 1.67
CA VAL A 21 -13.37 -4.18 0.58
C VAL A 21 -13.79 -5.65 0.74
N ARG A 22 -15.10 -5.89 0.80
CA ARG A 22 -15.70 -7.23 0.96
C ARG A 22 -16.46 -7.62 -0.30
N ARG A 23 -16.83 -8.91 -0.40
CA ARG A 23 -17.70 -9.41 -1.48
C ARG A 23 -19.01 -8.60 -1.50
N GLY A 24 -19.41 -8.14 -2.69
CA GLY A 24 -20.58 -7.29 -2.87
C GLY A 24 -20.34 -5.79 -2.73
N PHE A 25 -19.09 -5.36 -2.51
CA PHE A 25 -18.74 -3.94 -2.53
C PHE A 25 -19.03 -3.32 -3.90
N VAL A 26 -19.76 -2.22 -3.90
CA VAL A 26 -20.08 -1.44 -5.10
C VAL A 26 -19.35 -0.10 -5.01
N LEU A 27 -18.38 0.11 -5.89
CA LEU A 27 -17.55 1.31 -5.87
C LEU A 27 -18.35 2.60 -6.04
N ALA A 28 -19.47 2.56 -6.78
CA ALA A 28 -20.32 3.73 -7.01
C ALA A 28 -21.04 4.22 -5.73
N ASP A 29 -21.20 3.34 -4.73
CA ASP A 29 -21.85 3.67 -3.47
C ASP A 29 -20.86 4.25 -2.45
N PHE A 30 -19.56 4.27 -2.78
CA PHE A 30 -18.52 4.79 -1.90
C PHE A 30 -18.16 6.22 -2.26
N ASP A 31 -18.30 7.14 -1.31
CA ASP A 31 -17.82 8.52 -1.46
C ASP A 31 -16.28 8.57 -1.31
N PRO A 32 -15.53 8.87 -2.38
CA PRO A 32 -14.06 8.93 -2.32
C PRO A 32 -13.54 10.09 -1.46
N ALA A 33 -14.38 11.05 -1.10
CA ALA A 33 -14.02 12.15 -0.21
C ALA A 33 -14.31 11.84 1.27
N SER A 34 -14.95 10.71 1.56
CA SER A 34 -15.24 10.31 2.93
C SER A 34 -13.98 9.86 3.66
N THR A 35 -14.01 10.01 4.99
CA THR A 35 -12.94 9.55 5.89
C THR A 35 -13.51 8.56 6.92
N PRO A 36 -13.92 7.36 6.49
CA PRO A 36 -14.57 6.40 7.38
C PRO A 36 -13.71 6.08 8.60
N GLY A 37 -14.30 6.19 9.79
CA GLY A 37 -13.62 5.97 11.06
C GLY A 37 -12.75 7.13 11.54
N PHE A 38 -12.78 8.29 10.84
CA PHE A 38 -12.09 9.50 11.25
C PHE A 38 -12.88 10.74 10.83
N ASP A 39 -13.61 11.32 11.75
CA ASP A 39 -14.52 12.46 11.51
C ASP A 39 -13.88 13.82 11.79
N GLU A 40 -12.61 13.83 12.18
CA GLU A 40 -11.86 15.03 12.50
C GLU A 40 -11.19 15.61 11.24
N GLY A 41 -10.73 16.86 11.35
CA GLY A 41 -10.07 17.55 10.25
C GLY A 41 -8.60 17.15 10.06
N ARG A 42 -7.99 17.73 9.01
CA ARG A 42 -6.59 17.45 8.63
C ARG A 42 -5.60 17.66 9.77
N LYS A 43 -5.77 18.72 10.55
CA LYS A 43 -4.83 19.07 11.64
C LYS A 43 -4.83 18.02 12.74
N GLU A 44 -5.98 17.49 13.07
CA GLU A 44 -6.16 16.41 14.03
C GLU A 44 -5.60 15.09 13.48
N GLY A 45 -5.76 14.83 12.17
CA GLY A 45 -5.15 13.70 11.49
C GLY A 45 -3.61 13.74 11.53
N GLU A 46 -3.02 14.90 11.30
CA GLU A 46 -1.55 15.09 11.39
C GLU A 46 -1.06 14.84 12.84
N LYS A 47 -1.81 15.31 13.83
CA LYS A 47 -1.52 15.07 15.25
C LYS A 47 -1.64 13.59 15.60
N ALA A 48 -2.69 12.93 15.16
CA ALA A 48 -2.89 11.50 15.38
C ALA A 48 -1.77 10.67 14.73
N LEU A 49 -1.39 10.98 13.49
CA LEU A 49 -0.26 10.32 12.81
C LEU A 49 1.04 10.48 13.59
N SER A 50 1.30 11.68 14.14
CA SER A 50 2.48 11.93 14.96
C SER A 50 2.49 11.11 16.26
N ALA A 51 1.30 10.82 16.80
CA ALA A 51 1.18 9.96 17.99
C ALA A 51 1.46 8.48 17.67
N PHE A 52 1.15 8.02 16.45
CA PHE A 52 1.45 6.65 15.99
C PHE A 52 2.88 6.46 15.50
N ALA A 53 3.63 7.53 15.24
CA ALA A 53 4.97 7.44 14.68
C ALA A 53 5.92 6.51 15.46
N PRO A 54 5.98 6.57 16.80
CA PRO A 54 6.83 5.66 17.58
C PRO A 54 6.42 4.19 17.41
N GLU A 55 5.12 3.89 17.38
CA GLU A 55 4.61 2.52 17.23
C GLU A 55 4.94 1.96 15.84
N ILE A 56 4.85 2.77 14.78
CA ILE A 56 5.24 2.36 13.42
C ILE A 56 6.71 1.95 13.39
N GLY A 57 7.59 2.75 14.01
CA GLY A 57 9.02 2.43 14.13
C GLY A 57 9.26 1.14 14.90
N GLU A 58 8.62 0.96 16.05
CA GLU A 58 8.74 -0.24 16.88
C GLU A 58 8.33 -1.52 16.14
N TRP A 59 7.20 -1.49 15.42
CA TRP A 59 6.76 -2.63 14.64
C TRP A 59 7.71 -2.96 13.48
N GLN A 60 8.29 -1.95 12.85
CA GLN A 60 9.28 -2.16 11.80
C GLN A 60 10.57 -2.76 12.35
N GLU A 61 11.04 -2.30 13.51
CA GLU A 61 12.21 -2.88 14.19
C GLU A 61 11.97 -4.33 14.60
N ARG A 62 10.78 -4.66 15.12
CA ARG A 62 10.39 -6.04 15.45
C ARG A 62 10.38 -6.93 14.21
N LEU A 63 9.83 -6.44 13.10
CA LEU A 63 9.84 -7.18 11.83
C LEU A 63 11.29 -7.47 11.37
N PHE A 64 12.17 -6.49 11.48
CA PHE A 64 13.60 -6.66 11.17
C PHE A 64 14.28 -7.63 12.15
N ALA A 65 14.03 -7.50 13.44
CA ALA A 65 14.64 -8.34 14.46
C ALA A 65 14.32 -9.84 14.29
N GLU A 66 13.14 -10.18 13.78
CA GLU A 66 12.77 -11.57 13.47
C GLU A 66 13.75 -12.27 12.53
N THR A 67 14.41 -11.53 11.64
CA THR A 67 15.39 -12.09 10.71
C THR A 67 16.59 -12.69 11.41
N LYS A 68 16.94 -12.19 12.60
CA LYS A 68 18.02 -12.72 13.42
C LYS A 68 17.74 -14.13 13.92
N GLY A 69 16.46 -14.48 14.07
CA GLY A 69 15.98 -15.83 14.41
C GLY A 69 15.62 -16.68 13.18
N GLY A 70 15.97 -16.24 11.97
CA GLY A 70 15.63 -16.95 10.73
C GLY A 70 14.23 -16.63 10.17
N GLY A 71 13.55 -15.62 10.72
CA GLY A 71 12.25 -15.16 10.21
C GLY A 71 12.34 -14.68 8.77
N GLN A 72 11.32 -15.02 7.96
CA GLN A 72 11.27 -14.70 6.53
C GLN A 72 10.14 -13.70 6.19
N ARG A 73 9.48 -13.15 7.20
CA ARG A 73 8.37 -12.21 6.97
C ARG A 73 8.86 -10.91 6.37
N SER A 74 8.06 -10.36 5.50
CA SER A 74 8.16 -9.01 4.96
C SER A 74 6.76 -8.44 4.80
N LEU A 75 6.65 -7.13 4.71
CA LEU A 75 5.39 -6.44 4.44
C LEU A 75 5.46 -5.76 3.08
N LEU A 76 4.45 -5.93 2.24
CA LEU A 76 4.32 -5.18 1.00
C LEU A 76 3.09 -4.26 1.07
N ILE A 77 3.31 -2.97 0.96
CA ILE A 77 2.26 -1.96 0.86
C ILE A 77 2.14 -1.55 -0.60
N VAL A 78 0.97 -1.74 -1.18
CA VAL A 78 0.67 -1.35 -2.56
C VAL A 78 -0.22 -0.12 -2.57
N LEU A 79 0.29 0.98 -3.09
CA LEU A 79 -0.44 2.24 -3.24
C LEU A 79 -0.91 2.37 -4.70
N GLN A 80 -2.17 2.07 -4.92
CA GLN A 80 -2.79 2.14 -6.24
C GLN A 80 -3.91 3.18 -6.24
N GLY A 81 -3.93 4.06 -7.21
CA GLY A 81 -4.95 5.11 -7.32
C GLY A 81 -4.64 6.08 -8.45
N LEU A 82 -5.60 6.94 -8.74
CA LEU A 82 -5.48 8.00 -9.76
C LEU A 82 -4.34 8.97 -9.43
N ASP A 83 -3.91 9.73 -10.42
CA ASP A 83 -2.98 10.83 -10.18
C ASP A 83 -3.65 11.84 -9.23
N SER A 84 -2.84 12.40 -8.35
CA SER A 84 -3.30 13.30 -7.27
C SER A 84 -4.17 12.66 -6.17
N ALA A 85 -4.33 11.33 -6.14
CA ALA A 85 -5.09 10.61 -5.09
C ALA A 85 -4.34 10.50 -3.73
N GLY A 86 -3.24 11.20 -3.53
CA GLY A 86 -2.54 11.22 -2.24
C GLY A 86 -1.47 10.14 -2.03
N LYS A 87 -1.19 9.25 -3.00
CA LYS A 87 -0.18 8.19 -2.87
C LYS A 87 1.16 8.69 -2.34
N GLY A 88 1.71 9.72 -2.96
CA GLY A 88 2.98 10.34 -2.52
C GLY A 88 2.91 10.96 -1.13
N GLY A 89 1.73 11.42 -0.70
CA GLY A 89 1.48 11.88 0.66
C GLY A 89 1.62 10.76 1.68
N ILE A 90 1.05 9.58 1.41
CA ILE A 90 1.18 8.40 2.26
C ILE A 90 2.66 8.00 2.39
N VAL A 91 3.39 7.90 1.28
CA VAL A 91 4.82 7.59 1.31
C VAL A 91 5.58 8.60 2.17
N ARG A 92 5.33 9.90 1.95
CA ARG A 92 6.06 10.97 2.63
C ARG A 92 5.74 11.07 4.12
N HIS A 93 4.47 10.94 4.51
CA HIS A 93 4.04 11.27 5.87
C HIS A 93 3.86 10.04 6.76
N VAL A 94 3.52 8.88 6.19
CA VAL A 94 3.36 7.64 6.97
C VAL A 94 4.67 6.86 7.01
N MET A 95 5.28 6.60 5.85
CA MET A 95 6.45 5.73 5.79
C MET A 95 7.73 6.39 6.31
N SER A 96 7.79 7.72 6.38
CA SER A 96 8.91 8.43 7.01
C SER A 96 9.03 8.22 8.52
N ASN A 97 8.03 7.63 9.16
CA ASN A 97 8.06 7.29 10.58
C ASN A 97 8.76 5.95 10.87
N ALA A 98 9.15 5.20 9.85
CA ALA A 98 9.94 3.99 9.99
C ALA A 98 11.39 4.22 9.53
N ASP A 99 12.33 3.39 10.00
CA ASP A 99 13.74 3.49 9.57
C ASP A 99 13.86 3.30 8.05
N PRO A 100 14.41 4.29 7.32
CA PRO A 100 14.61 4.18 5.87
C PRO A 100 15.40 2.94 5.44
N ALA A 101 16.30 2.43 6.26
CA ALA A 101 17.07 1.21 5.96
C ALA A 101 16.19 -0.04 5.89
N GLY A 102 15.05 -0.04 6.60
CA GLY A 102 14.05 -1.12 6.56
C GLY A 102 13.00 -0.97 5.48
N ILE A 103 13.05 0.11 4.68
CA ILE A 103 12.03 0.41 3.65
C ILE A 103 12.62 0.28 2.25
N LYS A 104 11.92 -0.47 1.39
CA LYS A 104 12.23 -0.57 -0.04
C LYS A 104 11.10 0.06 -0.86
N ALA A 105 11.23 1.34 -1.19
CA ALA A 105 10.25 2.04 -2.01
C ALA A 105 10.54 1.84 -3.51
N THR A 106 9.52 1.52 -4.29
CA THR A 106 9.59 1.34 -5.75
C THR A 106 8.42 2.04 -6.43
N ALA A 107 8.72 2.97 -7.33
CA ALA A 107 7.73 3.62 -8.17
C ALA A 107 7.67 2.95 -9.55
N PHE A 108 6.53 2.35 -9.89
CA PHE A 108 6.34 1.70 -11.19
C PHE A 108 5.92 2.73 -12.24
N LYS A 109 6.82 2.98 -13.16
CA LYS A 109 6.61 3.82 -14.36
C LYS A 109 6.39 2.93 -15.59
N ALA A 110 6.33 3.55 -16.78
CA ALA A 110 6.35 2.80 -18.02
C ALA A 110 7.54 1.82 -18.05
N PRO A 111 7.34 0.59 -18.52
CA PRO A 111 8.43 -0.41 -18.57
C PRO A 111 9.60 0.07 -19.42
N THR A 112 10.81 -0.19 -18.94
CA THR A 112 12.04 0.00 -19.73
C THR A 112 12.12 -1.00 -20.87
N GLU A 113 13.13 -0.85 -21.75
CA GLU A 113 13.36 -1.79 -22.85
C GLU A 113 13.71 -3.19 -22.34
N GLU A 114 14.56 -3.27 -21.30
CA GLU A 114 14.89 -4.54 -20.64
C GLU A 114 13.65 -5.19 -20.01
N GLU A 115 12.83 -4.41 -19.28
CA GLU A 115 11.62 -4.92 -18.63
C GLU A 115 10.60 -5.47 -19.64
N ARG A 116 10.53 -4.90 -20.84
CA ARG A 116 9.64 -5.37 -21.92
C ARG A 116 10.08 -6.71 -22.55
N GLN A 117 11.33 -7.12 -22.37
CA GLN A 117 11.85 -8.42 -22.84
C GLN A 117 11.46 -9.57 -21.91
N HIS A 118 10.91 -9.27 -20.74
CA HIS A 118 10.49 -10.23 -19.74
C HIS A 118 8.98 -10.28 -19.55
N ASP A 119 8.51 -11.26 -18.79
CA ASP A 119 7.11 -11.27 -18.35
C ASP A 119 6.79 -10.06 -17.47
N PHE A 120 5.54 -9.61 -17.46
CA PHE A 120 5.14 -8.36 -16.81
C PHE A 120 5.37 -8.35 -15.28
N LEU A 121 5.47 -9.51 -14.64
CA LEU A 121 5.79 -9.62 -13.21
C LEU A 121 7.29 -9.67 -12.92
N TRP A 122 8.16 -9.78 -13.92
CA TRP A 122 9.60 -9.88 -13.72
C TRP A 122 10.14 -8.69 -12.89
N ARG A 123 9.81 -7.46 -13.29
CA ARG A 123 10.21 -6.25 -12.55
C ARG A 123 9.59 -6.16 -11.16
N VAL A 124 8.37 -6.69 -11.00
CA VAL A 124 7.69 -6.75 -9.72
C VAL A 124 8.41 -7.69 -8.76
N ARG A 125 8.79 -8.90 -9.22
CA ARG A 125 9.55 -9.86 -8.41
C ARG A 125 10.89 -9.29 -7.95
N LYS A 126 11.60 -8.54 -8.79
CA LYS A 126 12.86 -7.85 -8.42
C LYS A 126 12.64 -6.75 -7.37
N ALA A 127 11.47 -6.13 -7.38
CA ALA A 127 11.12 -5.05 -6.47
C ALA A 127 10.58 -5.54 -5.11
N LEU A 128 10.20 -6.81 -4.97
CA LEU A 128 9.69 -7.35 -3.71
C LEU A 128 10.66 -7.08 -2.55
N PRO A 129 10.13 -6.81 -1.34
CA PRO A 129 10.97 -6.68 -0.15
C PRO A 129 11.58 -8.02 0.24
N GLY A 130 12.80 -7.98 0.75
CA GLY A 130 13.42 -9.11 1.42
C GLY A 130 12.89 -9.31 2.84
N PRO A 131 13.33 -10.40 3.51
CA PRO A 131 12.98 -10.63 4.91
C PRO A 131 13.28 -9.40 5.79
N GLY A 132 12.38 -9.09 6.70
CA GLY A 132 12.52 -7.96 7.62
C GLY A 132 12.27 -6.57 7.02
N GLN A 133 11.98 -6.48 5.73
CA GLN A 133 11.77 -5.21 5.05
C GLN A 133 10.29 -4.90 4.84
N ILE A 134 9.97 -3.62 4.75
CA ILE A 134 8.71 -3.10 4.27
C ILE A 134 8.90 -2.61 2.84
N GLY A 135 8.27 -3.29 1.88
CA GLY A 135 8.17 -2.83 0.49
C GLY A 135 7.04 -1.82 0.33
N VAL A 136 7.28 -0.73 -0.39
CA VAL A 136 6.25 0.24 -0.74
C VAL A 136 6.22 0.41 -2.25
N PHE A 137 5.14 0.01 -2.88
CA PHE A 137 4.92 0.18 -4.29
C PHE A 137 4.07 1.43 -4.56
N ASP A 138 4.65 2.47 -5.16
CA ASP A 138 3.90 3.57 -5.75
C ASP A 138 3.49 3.17 -7.17
N ARG A 139 2.20 2.88 -7.34
CA ARG A 139 1.63 2.04 -8.38
C ARG A 139 2.12 0.59 -8.25
N SER A 140 1.76 -0.28 -9.18
CA SER A 140 2.13 -1.69 -9.06
C SER A 140 1.96 -2.44 -10.38
N HIS A 141 2.06 -3.77 -10.32
CA HIS A 141 1.69 -4.69 -11.38
C HIS A 141 0.24 -4.53 -11.87
N TYR A 142 -0.63 -3.89 -11.09
CA TYR A 142 -2.00 -3.58 -11.55
C TYR A 142 -2.02 -2.55 -12.69
N GLU A 143 -0.97 -1.75 -12.89
CA GLU A 143 -0.84 -0.93 -14.10
C GLU A 143 -0.87 -1.79 -15.39
N ASP A 144 -0.28 -2.99 -15.32
CA ASP A 144 -0.23 -3.93 -16.46
C ASP A 144 -1.60 -4.59 -16.77
N VAL A 145 -2.62 -4.39 -15.95
CA VAL A 145 -4.01 -4.74 -16.25
C VAL A 145 -4.89 -3.51 -16.47
N LEU A 146 -4.68 -2.42 -15.73
CA LEU A 146 -5.49 -1.21 -15.83
C LEU A 146 -5.17 -0.41 -17.10
N ILE A 147 -3.93 0.06 -17.24
CA ILE A 147 -3.50 0.88 -18.38
C ILE A 147 -3.52 0.09 -19.68
N THR A 148 -3.09 -1.16 -19.65
CA THR A 148 -3.11 -2.03 -20.84
C THR A 148 -4.53 -2.27 -21.35
N LYS A 149 -5.52 -2.34 -20.46
CA LYS A 149 -6.94 -2.43 -20.81
C LYS A 149 -7.45 -1.13 -21.42
N VAL A 150 -7.20 0.01 -20.78
CA VAL A 150 -7.66 1.33 -21.22
C VAL A 150 -7.03 1.72 -22.55
N ARG A 151 -5.73 1.50 -22.70
CA ARG A 151 -4.96 1.83 -23.90
C ARG A 151 -5.03 0.75 -24.99
N LYS A 152 -5.67 -0.39 -24.70
CA LYS A 152 -5.79 -1.55 -25.63
C LYS A 152 -4.41 -2.06 -26.11
N PHE A 153 -3.40 -2.04 -25.24
CA PHE A 153 -2.05 -2.50 -25.58
C PHE A 153 -1.97 -4.01 -25.76
N VAL A 154 -2.89 -4.75 -25.15
CA VAL A 154 -3.00 -6.20 -25.29
C VAL A 154 -4.47 -6.62 -25.48
N PRO A 155 -4.74 -7.78 -26.11
CA PRO A 155 -6.09 -8.31 -26.27
C PRO A 155 -6.78 -8.54 -24.92
N ALA A 156 -8.12 -8.40 -24.90
CA ALA A 156 -8.92 -8.55 -23.66
C ALA A 156 -8.73 -9.91 -22.97
N GLY A 157 -8.57 -10.99 -23.74
CA GLY A 157 -8.30 -12.32 -23.19
C GLY A 157 -6.97 -12.43 -22.46
N GLU A 158 -5.96 -11.63 -22.87
CA GLU A 158 -4.68 -11.58 -22.18
C GLU A 158 -4.79 -10.88 -20.83
N ILE A 159 -5.59 -9.82 -20.73
CA ILE A 159 -5.85 -9.12 -19.47
C ILE A 159 -6.50 -10.06 -18.44
N THR A 160 -7.47 -10.88 -18.87
CA THR A 160 -8.10 -11.87 -17.99
C THR A 160 -7.07 -12.87 -17.44
N LYS A 161 -6.13 -13.32 -18.28
CA LYS A 161 -5.03 -14.20 -17.84
C LYS A 161 -4.13 -13.50 -16.83
N ARG A 162 -3.81 -12.20 -17.02
CA ARG A 162 -2.98 -11.44 -16.08
C ARG A 162 -3.59 -11.36 -14.69
N TYR A 163 -4.90 -11.17 -14.57
CA TYR A 163 -5.58 -11.24 -13.27
C TYR A 163 -5.37 -12.58 -12.58
N ALA A 164 -5.50 -13.70 -13.31
CA ALA A 164 -5.29 -15.02 -12.76
C ALA A 164 -3.83 -15.29 -12.36
N ILE A 165 -2.87 -14.69 -13.08
CA ILE A 165 -1.44 -14.82 -12.76
C ILE A 165 -1.06 -14.00 -11.52
N ILE A 166 -1.72 -12.86 -11.30
CA ILE A 166 -1.47 -12.00 -10.13
C ILE A 166 -2.00 -12.64 -8.86
N ASN A 167 -3.17 -13.28 -8.91
CA ASN A 167 -3.83 -13.92 -7.77
C ASN A 167 -3.33 -15.34 -7.51
#